data_e9945aa2db33a2f8cd9b31dd610fe71a
#
_entry.id   e9945aa2db33a2f8cd9b31dd610fe71a
#
_cell.length_a   1.000
_cell.length_b   1.000
_cell.length_c   1.000
_cell.angle_alpha   90.00
_cell.angle_beta   90.00
_cell.angle_gamma   90.00
#
_symmetry.space_group_name_H-M   'P 1'
#
loop_
_entity.id
_entity.type
_entity.pdbx_description
1 polymer ?
#
loop_
_entity_poly.entity_id
_entity_poly.type
_entity_poly.pdbx_seq_one_letter_code
_entity_poly.pdbx_strand_id
1 'polypeptide(L)'
;MSSGTHSKAFYPSDRFVISCGSVPLDIAHKKVLLVRLRSANEFLLPKGRKDENECPKTAAARETYEETGYPATILPLNVPTRATNRLSDGEHTEPIAITQRVTDGIMKIIFWYAASVDSQSLPEQDTQQEGEDFESVWMDCGQALTALTFADDREVAQLAIHAAFGAGTGLEHTASLQSP
;
A
#
# COMPACT_ATOMS: atom_id res chain seq x y z
N MET A 1 -14.47 16.81 30.55
CA MET A 1 -15.05 15.81 29.63
C MET A 1 -14.89 16.37 28.22
N SER A 2 -13.93 15.81 27.46
CA SER A 2 -13.69 16.26 26.07
C SER A 2 -14.84 15.73 25.21
N SER A 3 -15.62 16.65 24.63
CA SER A 3 -16.63 16.31 23.63
C SER A 3 -15.90 15.89 22.35
N GLY A 4 -15.76 14.60 22.13
CA GLY A 4 -15.23 14.09 20.87
C GLY A 4 -16.08 14.59 19.72
N THR A 5 -15.46 15.25 18.75
CA THR A 5 -16.11 15.65 17.50
C THR A 5 -16.47 14.39 16.70
N HIS A 6 -17.75 14.08 16.62
CA HIS A 6 -18.25 12.99 15.78
C HIS A 6 -18.43 13.53 14.35
N SER A 7 -17.56 13.10 13.44
CA SER A 7 -17.78 13.31 12.01
C SER A 7 -18.48 12.07 11.43
N LYS A 8 -19.60 12.28 10.75
CA LYS A 8 -20.34 11.23 10.04
C LYS A 8 -20.46 11.62 8.58
N ALA A 9 -20.15 10.68 7.69
CA ALA A 9 -20.37 10.83 6.27
C ALA A 9 -21.11 9.59 5.75
N PHE A 10 -21.97 9.77 4.75
CA PHE A 10 -22.71 8.71 4.09
C PHE A 10 -22.46 8.80 2.58
N TYR A 11 -22.04 7.68 2.01
CA TYR A 11 -21.83 7.53 0.57
C TYR A 11 -22.61 6.32 0.08
N PRO A 12 -23.61 6.49 -0.80
CA PRO A 12 -24.29 5.36 -1.45
C PRO A 12 -23.32 4.63 -2.39
N SER A 13 -23.71 3.42 -2.81
CA SER A 13 -22.81 2.50 -3.53
C SER A 13 -22.24 3.05 -4.86
N ASP A 14 -22.94 3.99 -5.49
CA ASP A 14 -22.50 4.69 -6.71
C ASP A 14 -21.60 5.91 -6.43
N ARG A 15 -21.29 6.19 -5.16
CA ARG A 15 -20.49 7.34 -4.71
C ARG A 15 -19.23 6.97 -3.97
N PHE A 16 -18.82 5.70 -3.97
CA PHE A 16 -17.54 5.30 -3.46
C PHE A 16 -16.89 4.21 -4.32
N VAL A 17 -15.57 4.13 -4.23
CA VAL A 17 -14.73 3.11 -4.87
C VAL A 17 -13.84 2.49 -3.82
N ILE A 18 -13.80 1.17 -3.79
CA ILE A 18 -12.83 0.40 -3.01
C ILE A 18 -11.67 0.04 -3.93
N SER A 19 -10.48 0.41 -3.51
CA SER A 19 -9.22 0.02 -4.13
C SER A 19 -8.35 -0.71 -3.13
N CYS A 20 -7.44 -1.52 -3.62
CA CYS A 20 -6.46 -2.24 -2.82
C CYS A 20 -5.08 -2.07 -3.45
N GLY A 21 -4.08 -1.98 -2.62
CA GLY A 21 -2.70 -1.86 -3.08
C GLY A 21 -1.73 -2.49 -2.09
N SER A 22 -0.48 -2.55 -2.48
CA SER A 22 0.55 -3.11 -1.62
C SER A 22 1.82 -2.27 -1.59
N VAL A 23 2.61 -2.52 -0.54
CA VAL A 23 4.02 -2.20 -0.49
C VAL A 23 4.77 -3.48 -0.81
N PRO A 24 5.23 -3.68 -2.05
CA PRO A 24 5.93 -4.89 -2.45
C PRO A 24 7.39 -4.83 -1.98
N LEU A 25 7.78 -5.81 -1.16
CA LEU A 25 9.09 -5.89 -0.51
C LEU A 25 9.84 -7.14 -0.96
N ASP A 26 11.09 -6.98 -1.33
CA ASP A 26 12.05 -8.06 -1.32
C ASP A 26 12.73 -8.11 0.05
N ILE A 27 12.35 -9.08 0.86
CA ILE A 27 12.82 -9.22 2.23
C ILE A 27 14.31 -9.58 2.26
N ALA A 28 14.76 -10.44 1.33
CA ALA A 28 16.14 -10.91 1.27
C ALA A 28 17.12 -9.79 0.90
N HIS A 29 16.73 -8.92 -0.02
CA HIS A 29 17.59 -7.86 -0.57
C HIS A 29 17.25 -6.46 -0.02
N LYS A 30 16.25 -6.34 0.87
CA LYS A 30 15.79 -5.09 1.49
C LYS A 30 15.42 -4.02 0.46
N LYS A 31 14.70 -4.43 -0.58
CA LYS A 31 14.25 -3.55 -1.66
C LYS A 31 12.73 -3.37 -1.64
N VAL A 32 12.31 -2.26 -2.21
CA VAL A 32 10.91 -1.92 -2.45
C VAL A 32 10.69 -1.80 -3.94
N LEU A 33 9.62 -2.40 -4.46
CA LEU A 33 9.18 -2.23 -5.83
C LEU A 33 8.18 -1.08 -5.91
N LEU A 34 8.47 -0.09 -6.73
CA LEU A 34 7.58 1.01 -7.06
C LEU A 34 7.12 0.92 -8.51
N VAL A 35 6.01 1.55 -8.81
CA VAL A 35 5.60 1.84 -10.19
C VAL A 35 5.88 3.31 -10.51
N ARG A 36 6.47 3.55 -11.67
CA ARG A 36 6.67 4.89 -12.21
C ARG A 36 5.68 5.12 -13.33
N LEU A 37 4.77 6.07 -13.16
CA LEU A 37 3.90 6.55 -14.21
C LEU A 37 4.73 7.41 -15.17
N ARG A 38 5.03 6.88 -16.38
CA ARG A 38 5.96 7.54 -17.32
C ARG A 38 5.47 8.91 -17.77
N SER A 39 4.17 9.04 -18.01
CA SER A 39 3.56 10.29 -18.51
C SER A 39 3.70 11.48 -17.55
N ALA A 40 3.64 11.22 -16.23
CA ALA A 40 3.76 12.25 -15.19
C ALA A 40 5.12 12.24 -14.48
N ASN A 41 5.94 11.22 -14.71
CA ASN A 41 7.19 10.97 -13.97
C ASN A 41 6.95 10.88 -12.45
N GLU A 42 5.87 10.24 -12.05
CA GLU A 42 5.48 10.04 -10.66
C GLU A 42 5.80 8.62 -10.20
N PHE A 43 6.34 8.49 -8.98
CA PHE A 43 6.58 7.22 -8.34
C PHE A 43 5.47 6.92 -7.33
N LEU A 44 4.87 5.76 -7.44
CA LEU A 44 3.67 5.35 -6.72
C LEU A 44 3.83 3.95 -6.14
N LEU A 45 3.00 3.61 -5.17
CA LEU A 45 2.75 2.24 -4.77
C LEU A 45 1.73 1.59 -5.72
N PRO A 46 1.91 0.32 -6.14
CA PRO A 46 0.96 -0.37 -7.01
C PRO A 46 -0.39 -0.55 -6.33
N LYS A 47 -1.47 -0.23 -7.04
CA LYS A 47 -2.85 -0.28 -6.53
C LYS A 47 -3.87 -0.16 -7.65
N GLY A 48 -5.00 -0.78 -7.48
CA GLY A 48 -6.13 -0.56 -8.38
C GLY A 48 -7.48 -0.87 -7.75
N ARG A 49 -8.53 -0.89 -8.55
CA ARG A 49 -9.89 -1.14 -8.09
C ARG A 49 -10.09 -2.63 -7.79
N LYS A 50 -10.74 -2.89 -6.67
CA LYS A 50 -11.20 -4.22 -6.35
C LYS A 50 -12.33 -4.65 -7.30
N ASP A 51 -12.24 -5.84 -7.85
CA ASP A 51 -13.30 -6.44 -8.65
C ASP A 51 -14.52 -6.82 -7.81
N GLU A 52 -15.66 -6.98 -8.47
CA GLU A 52 -16.87 -7.45 -7.80
C GLU A 52 -16.65 -8.84 -7.18
N ASN A 53 -17.08 -9.03 -5.93
CA ASN A 53 -16.90 -10.26 -5.15
C ASN A 53 -15.45 -10.67 -4.86
N GLU A 54 -14.45 -9.88 -5.23
CA GLU A 54 -13.04 -10.15 -4.93
C GLU A 54 -12.71 -9.87 -3.44
N CYS A 55 -11.81 -10.64 -2.85
CA CYS A 55 -11.27 -10.35 -1.52
C CYS A 55 -10.25 -9.20 -1.60
N PRO A 56 -10.25 -8.23 -0.66
CA PRO A 56 -9.28 -7.13 -0.67
C PRO A 56 -7.82 -7.54 -0.75
N LYS A 57 -7.41 -8.62 -0.09
CA LYS A 57 -6.04 -9.17 -0.17
C LYS A 57 -5.71 -9.68 -1.55
N THR A 58 -6.65 -10.37 -2.19
CA THR A 58 -6.50 -10.87 -3.56
C THR A 58 -6.36 -9.70 -4.53
N ALA A 59 -7.21 -8.68 -4.38
CA ALA A 59 -7.13 -7.47 -5.19
C ALA A 59 -5.76 -6.79 -5.07
N ALA A 60 -5.22 -6.64 -3.87
CA ALA A 60 -3.91 -6.03 -3.66
C ALA A 60 -2.77 -6.82 -4.33
N ALA A 61 -2.80 -8.15 -4.26
CA ALA A 61 -1.80 -9.00 -4.92
C ALA A 61 -1.96 -8.96 -6.44
N ARG A 62 -3.19 -9.02 -6.97
CA ARG A 62 -3.50 -8.93 -8.40
C ARG A 62 -3.04 -7.60 -8.99
N GLU A 63 -3.43 -6.48 -8.39
CA GLU A 63 -3.03 -5.15 -8.86
C GLU A 63 -1.51 -4.95 -8.84
N THR A 64 -0.84 -5.49 -7.81
CA THR A 64 0.63 -5.49 -7.78
C THR A 64 1.21 -6.24 -8.98
N TYR A 65 0.67 -7.42 -9.29
CA TYR A 65 1.12 -8.19 -10.44
C TYR A 65 0.80 -7.49 -11.77
N GLU A 66 -0.42 -7.00 -11.95
CA GLU A 66 -0.85 -6.32 -13.19
C GLU A 66 0.00 -5.09 -13.49
N GLU A 67 0.21 -4.20 -12.50
CA GLU A 67 0.98 -2.97 -12.70
C GLU A 67 2.50 -3.20 -12.78
N THR A 68 3.01 -4.30 -12.20
CA THR A 68 4.47 -4.49 -12.09
C THR A 68 5.03 -5.67 -12.90
N GLY A 69 4.21 -6.65 -13.27
CA GLY A 69 4.64 -7.92 -13.86
C GLY A 69 5.26 -8.90 -12.86
N TYR A 70 5.35 -8.55 -11.58
CA TYR A 70 5.94 -9.41 -10.55
C TYR A 70 4.85 -10.09 -9.73
N PRO A 71 4.83 -11.44 -9.63
CA PRO A 71 3.93 -12.15 -8.73
C PRO A 71 4.15 -11.72 -7.28
N ALA A 72 3.06 -11.38 -6.60
CA ALA A 72 3.08 -10.89 -5.22
C ALA A 72 2.29 -11.79 -4.29
N THR A 73 2.82 -12.02 -3.09
CA THR A 73 2.13 -12.74 -2.01
C THR A 73 2.00 -11.82 -0.80
N ILE A 74 0.79 -11.71 -0.24
CA ILE A 74 0.57 -10.87 0.95
C ILE A 74 1.46 -11.35 2.09
N LEU A 75 2.28 -10.42 2.58
CA LEU A 75 3.27 -10.67 3.62
C LEU A 75 2.61 -10.50 4.99
N PRO A 76 2.63 -11.53 5.85
CA PRO A 76 2.22 -11.39 7.24
C PRO A 76 3.19 -10.46 7.98
N LEU A 77 2.65 -9.51 8.74
CA LEU A 77 3.45 -8.59 9.57
C LEU A 77 2.89 -8.49 10.98
N ASN A 78 3.77 -8.25 11.93
CA ASN A 78 3.38 -7.94 13.30
C ASN A 78 3.17 -6.43 13.45
N VAL A 79 1.98 -5.95 13.09
CA VAL A 79 1.56 -4.55 13.22
C VAL A 79 0.36 -4.46 14.16
N PRO A 80 0.18 -3.34 14.88
CA PRO A 80 -1.04 -3.14 15.67
C PRO A 80 -2.29 -3.18 14.80
N THR A 81 -3.31 -3.94 15.23
CA THR A 81 -4.62 -3.96 14.58
C THR A 81 -5.73 -3.80 15.62
N ARG A 82 -6.87 -3.24 15.19
CA ARG A 82 -8.10 -3.17 15.98
C ARG A 82 -9.10 -4.27 15.61
N ALA A 83 -8.67 -5.27 14.82
CA ALA A 83 -9.49 -6.45 14.54
C ALA A 83 -9.85 -7.17 15.84
N THR A 84 -11.07 -7.72 15.87
CA THR A 84 -11.55 -8.54 16.99
C THR A 84 -11.10 -9.99 16.83
N ASN A 85 -11.13 -10.76 17.93
CA ASN A 85 -10.78 -12.20 17.94
C ASN A 85 -9.38 -12.48 17.32
N ARG A 86 -8.38 -11.73 17.77
CA ARG A 86 -6.99 -11.99 17.38
C ARG A 86 -6.62 -13.44 17.72
N LEU A 87 -6.26 -14.20 16.69
CA LEU A 87 -5.90 -15.61 16.83
C LEU A 87 -4.52 -15.79 17.47
N SER A 88 -3.66 -14.76 17.41
CA SER A 88 -2.32 -14.73 18.01
C SER A 88 -1.87 -13.29 18.24
N ASP A 89 -0.89 -13.10 19.11
CA ASP A 89 -0.16 -11.83 19.29
C ASP A 89 0.98 -11.66 18.26
N GLY A 90 0.94 -12.43 17.18
CA GLY A 90 1.97 -12.50 16.16
C GLY A 90 1.59 -11.78 14.85
N GLU A 91 2.20 -12.26 13.79
CA GLU A 91 2.01 -11.76 12.43
C GLU A 91 0.59 -12.06 11.91
N HIS A 92 0.07 -11.13 11.11
CA HIS A 92 -1.23 -11.25 10.45
C HIS A 92 -1.22 -10.55 9.09
N THR A 93 -2.24 -10.83 8.28
CA THR A 93 -2.43 -10.27 6.93
C THR A 93 -3.59 -9.27 6.86
N GLU A 94 -3.84 -8.54 7.96
CA GLU A 94 -4.78 -7.42 7.93
C GLU A 94 -4.17 -6.22 7.17
N PRO A 95 -4.99 -5.30 6.67
CA PRO A 95 -4.48 -4.07 6.09
C PRO A 95 -3.57 -3.33 7.09
N ILE A 96 -2.42 -2.86 6.62
CA ILE A 96 -1.47 -2.09 7.45
C ILE A 96 -1.88 -0.62 7.55
N ALA A 97 -2.61 -0.12 6.55
CA ALA A 97 -3.10 1.24 6.49
C ALA A 97 -4.35 1.33 5.61
N ILE A 98 -5.03 2.45 5.73
CA ILE A 98 -6.09 2.88 4.83
C ILE A 98 -5.86 4.34 4.48
N THR A 99 -5.98 4.69 3.20
CA THR A 99 -6.01 6.08 2.76
C THR A 99 -7.35 6.37 2.09
N GLN A 100 -7.82 7.61 2.18
CA GLN A 100 -9.06 8.03 1.56
C GLN A 100 -8.95 9.40 0.93
N ARG A 101 -9.67 9.61 -0.16
CA ARG A 101 -9.84 10.93 -0.78
C ARG A 101 -11.21 11.05 -1.40
N VAL A 102 -11.71 12.26 -1.52
CA VAL A 102 -12.95 12.56 -2.25
C VAL A 102 -12.60 13.42 -3.44
N THR A 103 -13.00 12.98 -4.63
CA THR A 103 -12.82 13.73 -5.88
C THR A 103 -14.15 13.71 -6.62
N ASP A 104 -14.66 14.88 -6.99
CA ASP A 104 -15.96 15.04 -7.70
C ASP A 104 -17.14 14.34 -7.00
N GLY A 105 -17.14 14.35 -5.66
CA GLY A 105 -18.16 13.70 -4.83
C GLY A 105 -18.07 12.17 -4.79
N ILE A 106 -17.06 11.57 -5.38
CA ILE A 106 -16.75 10.14 -5.27
C ILE A 106 -15.67 9.94 -4.22
N MET A 107 -15.98 9.14 -3.20
CA MET A 107 -14.99 8.74 -2.20
C MET A 107 -14.21 7.53 -2.70
N LYS A 108 -12.89 7.63 -2.72
CA LYS A 108 -12.00 6.50 -2.95
C LYS A 108 -11.35 6.08 -1.63
N ILE A 109 -11.52 4.82 -1.26
CA ILE A 109 -10.84 4.19 -0.13
C ILE A 109 -9.82 3.20 -0.68
N ILE A 110 -8.60 3.23 -0.16
CA ILE A 110 -7.55 2.30 -0.56
C ILE A 110 -7.10 1.52 0.68
N PHE A 111 -7.24 0.20 0.63
CA PHE A 111 -6.69 -0.72 1.63
C PHE A 111 -5.28 -1.12 1.23
N TRP A 112 -4.32 -0.87 2.12
CA TRP A 112 -2.91 -1.13 1.88
C TRP A 112 -2.42 -2.36 2.64
N TYR A 113 -1.67 -3.19 1.94
CA TYR A 113 -1.06 -4.41 2.45
C TYR A 113 0.45 -4.37 2.25
N ALA A 114 1.20 -5.17 3.02
CA ALA A 114 2.56 -5.51 2.61
C ALA A 114 2.51 -6.75 1.73
N ALA A 115 3.39 -6.84 0.75
CA ALA A 115 3.53 -8.01 -0.11
C ALA A 115 4.99 -8.43 -0.23
N SER A 116 5.23 -9.73 -0.32
CA SER A 116 6.53 -10.31 -0.65
C SER A 116 6.65 -10.49 -2.14
N VAL A 117 7.76 -10.03 -2.71
CA VAL A 117 8.08 -10.11 -4.13
C VAL A 117 9.57 -10.40 -4.27
N ASP A 118 9.96 -11.21 -5.24
CA ASP A 118 11.35 -11.56 -5.53
C ASP A 118 11.95 -10.61 -6.57
N SER A 119 12.91 -9.78 -6.16
CA SER A 119 13.62 -8.83 -7.06
C SER A 119 14.58 -9.52 -8.03
N GLN A 120 14.86 -10.81 -7.83
CA GLN A 120 15.72 -11.59 -8.72
C GLN A 120 14.94 -12.28 -9.84
N SER A 121 13.63 -12.34 -9.74
CA SER A 121 12.77 -12.84 -10.82
C SER A 121 12.68 -11.80 -11.96
N LEU A 122 12.30 -12.26 -13.14
CA LEU A 122 12.01 -11.37 -14.26
C LEU A 122 10.51 -11.02 -14.25
N PRO A 123 10.15 -9.75 -14.51
CA PRO A 123 8.75 -9.38 -14.62
C PRO A 123 8.12 -10.01 -15.85
N GLU A 124 6.88 -10.44 -15.73
CA GLU A 124 6.07 -10.82 -16.88
C GLU A 124 5.70 -9.57 -17.68
N GLN A 125 5.66 -9.72 -19.00
CA GLN A 125 5.32 -8.63 -19.91
C GLN A 125 3.82 -8.64 -20.21
N ASP A 126 3.30 -7.49 -20.63
CA ASP A 126 1.92 -7.34 -21.08
C ASP A 126 0.86 -7.66 -20.00
N THR A 127 1.20 -7.41 -18.73
CA THR A 127 0.28 -7.60 -17.59
C THR A 127 -0.59 -6.38 -17.31
N GLN A 128 -0.20 -5.20 -17.79
CA GLN A 128 -0.90 -3.92 -17.56
C GLN A 128 -2.18 -3.82 -18.35
N GLN A 129 -3.15 -3.10 -17.82
CA GLN A 129 -4.41 -2.85 -18.50
C GLN A 129 -4.21 -1.82 -19.64
N GLU A 130 -5.13 -1.83 -20.61
CA GLU A 130 -5.12 -0.86 -21.70
C GLU A 130 -5.18 0.59 -21.18
N GLY A 131 -4.21 1.41 -21.58
CA GLY A 131 -4.09 2.82 -21.14
C GLY A 131 -3.22 3.03 -19.90
N GLU A 132 -2.71 1.97 -19.28
CA GLU A 132 -1.68 2.06 -18.24
C GLU A 132 -0.29 2.12 -18.87
N ASP A 133 0.58 2.97 -18.32
CA ASP A 133 1.97 3.14 -18.78
C ASP A 133 2.90 3.25 -17.56
N PHE A 134 3.00 2.12 -16.85
CA PHE A 134 3.85 1.99 -15.68
C PHE A 134 5.17 1.31 -16.01
N GLU A 135 6.21 1.74 -15.33
CA GLU A 135 7.52 1.13 -15.29
C GLU A 135 7.79 0.60 -13.88
N SER A 136 8.17 -0.65 -13.77
CA SER A 136 8.54 -1.26 -12.50
C SER A 136 9.96 -0.87 -12.11
N VAL A 137 10.14 -0.32 -10.92
CA VAL A 137 11.44 0.20 -10.45
C VAL A 137 11.76 -0.33 -9.06
N TRP A 138 12.84 -1.09 -8.95
CA TRP A 138 13.37 -1.54 -7.67
C TRP A 138 14.28 -0.49 -7.04
N MET A 139 14.06 -0.19 -5.78
CA MET A 139 14.85 0.76 -5.00
C MET A 139 15.20 0.21 -3.62
N ASP A 140 16.29 0.67 -3.05
CA ASP A 140 16.54 0.47 -1.62
C ASP A 140 15.51 1.23 -0.79
N CYS A 141 15.19 0.74 0.43
CA CYS A 141 14.11 1.28 1.25
C CYS A 141 14.18 2.81 1.43
N GLY A 142 15.36 3.36 1.73
CA GLY A 142 15.53 4.81 1.90
C GLY A 142 15.32 5.60 0.62
N GLN A 143 15.77 5.06 -0.52
CA GLN A 143 15.58 5.66 -1.82
C GLN A 143 14.10 5.66 -2.22
N ALA A 144 13.38 4.56 -2.00
CA ALA A 144 11.97 4.43 -2.28
C ALA A 144 11.13 5.49 -1.53
N LEU A 145 11.39 5.68 -0.23
CA LEU A 145 10.71 6.69 0.56
C LEU A 145 10.97 8.13 0.06
N THR A 146 12.15 8.39 -0.47
CA THR A 146 12.48 9.70 -1.04
C THR A 146 11.86 9.90 -2.42
N ALA A 147 11.79 8.83 -3.22
CA ALA A 147 11.30 8.88 -4.59
C ALA A 147 9.77 8.98 -4.67
N LEU A 148 9.04 8.34 -3.76
CA LEU A 148 7.56 8.36 -3.75
C LEU A 148 7.02 9.78 -3.83
N THR A 149 6.16 10.03 -4.80
CA THR A 149 5.63 11.36 -5.10
C THR A 149 4.69 11.87 -4.02
N PHE A 150 3.79 11.02 -3.53
CA PHE A 150 2.74 11.41 -2.58
C PHE A 150 3.12 11.11 -1.13
N ALA A 151 2.73 12.00 -0.23
CA ALA A 151 3.05 11.89 1.19
C ALA A 151 2.39 10.68 1.84
N ASP A 152 1.14 10.40 1.51
CA ASP A 152 0.38 9.24 2.00
C ASP A 152 1.01 7.92 1.56
N ASP A 153 1.48 7.79 0.31
CA ASP A 153 2.22 6.61 -0.16
C ASP A 153 3.53 6.42 0.64
N ARG A 154 4.24 7.53 0.95
CA ARG A 154 5.45 7.46 1.79
C ARG A 154 5.16 6.96 3.20
N GLU A 155 4.09 7.45 3.83
CA GLU A 155 3.68 7.02 5.17
C GLU A 155 3.33 5.52 5.18
N VAL A 156 2.58 5.06 4.18
CA VAL A 156 2.24 3.64 4.01
C VAL A 156 3.48 2.78 3.82
N ALA A 157 4.38 3.19 2.91
CA ALA A 157 5.64 2.48 2.66
C ALA A 157 6.52 2.42 3.91
N GLN A 158 6.61 3.52 4.66
CA GLN A 158 7.38 3.59 5.91
C GLN A 158 6.85 2.62 6.97
N LEU A 159 5.53 2.50 7.12
CA LEU A 159 4.91 1.53 8.03
C LEU A 159 5.29 0.09 7.66
N ALA A 160 5.19 -0.28 6.39
CA ALA A 160 5.52 -1.62 5.92
C ALA A 160 7.02 -1.94 6.10
N ILE A 161 7.89 -1.02 5.70
CA ILE A 161 9.35 -1.16 5.83
C ILE A 161 9.75 -1.31 7.30
N HIS A 162 9.20 -0.47 8.18
CA HIS A 162 9.47 -0.54 9.61
C HIS A 162 9.02 -1.88 10.22
N ALA A 163 7.83 -2.34 9.86
CA ALA A 163 7.31 -3.61 10.35
C ALA A 163 8.10 -4.82 9.84
N ALA A 164 8.58 -4.78 8.59
CA ALA A 164 9.32 -5.88 7.97
C ALA A 164 10.78 -5.95 8.40
N PHE A 165 11.44 -4.80 8.60
CA PHE A 165 12.90 -4.75 8.80
C PHE A 165 13.32 -4.18 10.17
N GLY A 166 12.38 -3.68 11.00
CA GLY A 166 12.66 -3.03 12.28
C GLY A 166 13.17 -1.59 12.14
N ALA A 167 13.37 -0.91 13.27
CA ALA A 167 13.76 0.50 13.34
C ALA A 167 15.20 0.80 12.88
N GLY A 168 15.95 -0.19 12.42
CA GLY A 168 17.37 -0.10 12.06
C GLY A 168 17.68 0.50 10.69
N THR A 169 16.70 0.92 9.90
CA THR A 169 16.87 1.45 8.54
C THR A 169 16.96 2.99 8.50
N GLY A 170 17.66 3.63 9.45
CA GLY A 170 18.20 4.99 9.26
C GLY A 170 17.19 6.14 9.15
N LEU A 171 15.97 5.99 9.65
CA LEU A 171 14.98 7.07 9.68
C LEU A 171 14.57 7.34 11.13
N GLU A 172 15.16 8.36 11.73
CA GLU A 172 14.69 8.88 13.02
C GLU A 172 13.23 9.35 12.87
N HIS A 173 12.42 8.81 13.74
CA HIS A 173 10.98 9.08 13.78
C HIS A 173 10.74 10.51 14.27
N THR A 174 10.54 11.46 13.38
CA THR A 174 9.90 12.73 13.74
C THR A 174 8.39 12.57 13.71
N ALA A 175 7.86 11.71 14.56
CA ALA A 175 6.42 11.66 14.84
C ALA A 175 6.11 12.69 15.91
N SER A 176 5.95 13.94 15.52
CA SER A 176 5.17 14.90 16.28
C SER A 176 3.69 14.58 16.07
N LEU A 177 3.17 13.68 16.89
CA LEU A 177 1.73 13.50 17.05
C LEU A 177 1.20 14.77 17.72
N GLN A 178 0.82 15.75 16.93
CA GLN A 178 -0.12 16.77 17.40
C GLN A 178 -1.49 16.10 17.44
N SER A 179 -1.88 15.73 18.65
CA SER A 179 -3.26 15.38 18.95
C SER A 179 -4.13 16.65 18.82
N PRO A 180 -5.34 16.54 18.23
CA PRO A 180 -6.31 17.64 18.23
C PRO A 180 -6.90 17.89 19.61
#